data_04a540581c7c1e26b7359096c6756327
#
_entry.id   04a540581c7c1e26b7359096c6756327
#
_cell.length_a   1.000
_cell.length_b   1.000
_cell.length_c   1.000
_cell.angle_alpha   90.00
_cell.angle_beta   90.00
_cell.angle_gamma   90.00
#
_symmetry.space_group_name_H-M   'P 1'
#
loop_
_entity.id
_entity.type
_entity.pdbx_description
1 polymer ?
#
loop_
_entity_poly.entity_id
_entity_poly.type
_entity_poly.pdbx_seq_one_letter_code
_entity_poly.pdbx_strand_id
1 'polypeptide(L)'
;MPDASTTPDLLLQGGTLLDPESGTRRRADVLIRDGIIAQVAEAIDAGDVPVYDCTDRLIAPGWMDMHVHFREPGYEHKETIATGARAAAAGGFTTVACMPNTDPPIHTRDVVEFILERAEPTPVDVHPIATVSKERAGN
;
A
#
# COMPACT_ATOMS: atom_id res chain seq x y z
N MET A 1 -15.03 -5.15 -18.93
CA MET A 1 -14.22 -4.22 -18.14
C MET A 1 -14.98 -4.00 -16.84
N PRO A 2 -14.54 -4.46 -15.69
CA PRO A 2 -15.12 -3.94 -14.46
C PRO A 2 -14.72 -2.47 -14.36
N ASP A 3 -15.72 -1.67 -14.06
CA ASP A 3 -15.64 -0.25 -13.84
C ASP A 3 -14.50 0.05 -12.84
N ALA A 4 -13.68 1.05 -13.12
CA ALA A 4 -12.64 1.49 -12.20
C ALA A 4 -13.32 1.70 -10.84
N SER A 5 -12.98 0.87 -9.86
CA SER A 5 -13.59 0.89 -8.55
C SER A 5 -13.43 2.31 -7.99
N THR A 6 -14.49 3.08 -8.03
CA THR A 6 -14.55 4.34 -7.29
C THR A 6 -14.34 3.97 -5.83
N THR A 7 -13.20 4.34 -5.28
CA THR A 7 -12.97 4.22 -3.84
C THR A 7 -14.14 4.92 -3.15
N PRO A 8 -14.92 4.23 -2.31
CA PRO A 8 -16.09 4.84 -1.72
C PRO A 8 -15.69 6.05 -0.87
N ASP A 9 -16.49 7.08 -0.92
CA ASP A 9 -16.36 8.21 0.00
C ASP A 9 -16.47 7.69 1.44
N LEU A 10 -15.67 8.23 2.34
CA LEU A 10 -15.60 7.78 3.73
C LEU A 10 -15.19 8.93 4.65
N LEU A 11 -15.88 9.08 5.78
CA LEU A 11 -15.44 9.94 6.87
C LEU A 11 -14.82 9.10 8.00
N LEU A 12 -13.55 9.32 8.29
CA LEU A 12 -12.89 8.83 9.49
C LEU A 12 -13.12 9.85 10.61
N GLN A 13 -13.91 9.49 11.62
CA GLN A 13 -14.39 10.43 12.64
C GLN A 13 -13.81 10.17 14.03
N GLY A 14 -13.40 11.23 14.70
CA GLY A 14 -13.08 11.22 16.13
C GLY A 14 -11.73 10.60 16.49
N GLY A 15 -10.87 10.31 15.51
CA GLY A 15 -9.58 9.69 15.74
C GLY A 15 -8.48 10.67 16.15
N THR A 16 -7.32 10.14 16.52
CA THR A 16 -6.10 10.91 16.71
C THR A 16 -5.27 10.84 15.44
N LEU A 17 -5.23 11.93 14.68
CA LEU A 17 -4.42 12.06 13.48
C LEU A 17 -2.94 12.18 13.83
N LEU A 18 -2.11 11.35 13.20
CA LEU A 18 -0.66 11.46 13.19
C LEU A 18 -0.25 12.00 11.82
N ASP A 19 0.38 13.16 11.81
CA ASP A 19 0.95 13.74 10.60
C ASP A 19 2.48 13.66 10.68
N PRO A 20 3.11 12.74 9.94
CA PRO A 20 4.55 12.57 10.00
C PRO A 20 5.33 13.72 9.35
N GLU A 21 4.73 14.47 8.43
CA GLU A 21 5.38 15.61 7.78
C GLU A 21 5.58 16.77 8.77
N SER A 22 4.52 17.15 9.49
CA SER A 22 4.59 18.20 10.49
C SER A 22 5.04 17.70 11.86
N GLY A 23 5.09 16.39 12.09
CA GLY A 23 5.36 15.77 13.39
C GLY A 23 4.24 16.00 14.40
N THR A 24 3.04 16.41 13.97
CA THR A 24 1.94 16.73 14.87
C THR A 24 1.06 15.53 15.16
N ARG A 25 0.47 15.57 16.36
CA ARG A 25 -0.54 14.63 16.82
C ARG A 25 -1.71 15.42 17.39
N ARG A 26 -2.89 15.27 16.78
CA ARG A 26 -4.08 15.99 17.19
C ARG A 26 -5.35 15.20 16.91
N ARG A 27 -6.42 15.50 17.65
CA ARG A 27 -7.74 14.98 17.32
C ARG A 27 -8.24 15.64 16.04
N ALA A 28 -8.73 14.84 15.08
CA ALA A 28 -9.26 15.34 13.82
C ALA A 28 -10.14 14.29 13.14
N ASP A 29 -11.05 14.79 12.32
CA ASP A 29 -11.79 14.03 11.33
C ASP A 29 -11.08 14.12 9.99
N VAL A 30 -11.16 13.06 9.17
CA VAL A 30 -10.59 13.00 7.84
C VAL A 30 -11.67 12.54 6.85
N LEU A 31 -12.02 13.42 5.92
CA LEU A 31 -12.94 13.12 4.83
C LEU A 31 -12.18 12.66 3.61
N ILE A 32 -12.54 11.49 3.11
CA ILE A 32 -12.02 10.91 1.86
C ILE A 32 -13.12 11.00 0.82
N ARG A 33 -12.81 11.52 -0.37
CA ARG A 33 -13.66 11.55 -1.54
C ARG A 33 -12.86 11.16 -2.78
N ASP A 34 -13.43 10.36 -3.63
CA ASP A 34 -12.78 9.89 -4.86
C ASP A 34 -11.35 9.34 -4.62
N GLY A 35 -11.13 8.66 -3.49
CA GLY A 35 -9.84 8.07 -3.13
C GLY A 35 -8.78 9.05 -2.63
N ILE A 36 -9.11 10.34 -2.43
CA ILE A 36 -8.18 11.35 -1.92
C ILE A 36 -8.68 11.97 -0.61
N ILE A 37 -7.75 12.49 0.21
CA ILE A 37 -8.09 13.25 1.40
C ILE A 37 -8.63 14.61 0.96
N ALA A 38 -9.96 14.80 1.07
CA ALA A 38 -10.63 16.02 0.65
C ALA A 38 -10.61 17.10 1.73
N GLN A 39 -10.67 16.70 3.02
CA GLN A 39 -10.69 17.62 4.15
C GLN A 39 -10.15 16.98 5.41
N VAL A 40 -9.46 17.78 6.23
CA VAL A 40 -9.04 17.44 7.60
C VAL A 40 -9.43 18.59 8.52
N ALA A 41 -10.27 18.34 9.53
CA ALA A 41 -10.72 19.35 10.49
C ALA A 41 -11.00 18.74 11.87
N GLU A 42 -11.21 19.57 12.88
CA GLU A 42 -11.58 19.10 14.25
C GLU A 42 -12.92 18.36 14.26
N ALA A 43 -13.85 18.79 13.40
CA ALA A 43 -15.13 18.14 13.19
C ALA A 43 -15.58 18.39 11.74
N ILE A 44 -16.12 17.34 11.11
CA ILE A 44 -16.66 17.37 9.76
C ILE A 44 -18.09 16.83 9.80
N ASP A 45 -19.03 17.56 9.18
CA ASP A 45 -20.37 17.02 8.95
C ASP A 45 -20.30 16.00 7.80
N ALA A 46 -20.65 14.78 8.09
CA ALA A 46 -20.60 13.69 7.13
C ALA A 46 -21.61 13.84 5.99
N GLY A 47 -22.75 14.53 6.24
CA GLY A 47 -23.87 14.50 5.30
C GLY A 47 -24.29 13.05 5.04
N ASP A 48 -24.29 12.65 3.76
CA ASP A 48 -24.63 11.27 3.33
C ASP A 48 -23.43 10.32 3.22
N VAL A 49 -22.22 10.78 3.60
CA VAL A 49 -21.00 9.97 3.50
C VAL A 49 -20.94 8.94 4.64
N PRO A 50 -20.63 7.66 4.36
CA PRO A 50 -20.43 6.66 5.39
C PRO A 50 -19.38 7.09 6.41
N VAL A 51 -19.67 6.85 7.70
CA VAL A 51 -18.78 7.21 8.81
C VAL A 51 -18.12 5.97 9.39
N TYR A 52 -16.80 6.03 9.54
CA TYR A 52 -16.04 5.06 10.30
C TYR A 52 -15.60 5.71 11.63
N ASP A 53 -16.10 5.18 12.75
CA ASP A 53 -15.73 5.65 14.08
C ASP A 53 -14.29 5.26 14.43
N CYS A 54 -13.45 6.27 14.56
CA CYS A 54 -12.05 6.19 14.95
C CYS A 54 -11.80 6.60 16.40
N THR A 55 -12.83 6.67 17.24
CA THR A 55 -12.66 6.98 18.66
C THR A 55 -11.63 6.04 19.29
N ASP A 56 -10.67 6.61 20.03
CA ASP A 56 -9.52 5.91 20.65
C ASP A 56 -8.58 5.19 19.66
N ARG A 57 -8.66 5.53 18.36
CA ARG A 57 -7.77 5.00 17.31
C ARG A 57 -6.83 6.08 16.78
N LEU A 58 -5.74 5.62 16.19
CA LEU A 58 -4.82 6.47 15.44
C LEU A 58 -5.23 6.47 13.96
N ILE A 59 -5.23 7.65 13.35
CA ILE A 59 -5.33 7.83 11.90
C ILE A 59 -3.95 8.26 11.43
N ALA A 60 -3.36 7.50 10.55
CA ALA A 60 -2.03 7.76 9.99
C ALA A 60 -2.00 7.38 8.51
N PRO A 61 -1.05 7.91 7.73
CA PRO A 61 -0.77 7.35 6.40
C PRO A 61 -0.46 5.86 6.49
N GLY A 62 -0.77 5.11 5.44
CA GLY A 62 -0.39 3.71 5.33
C GLY A 62 1.14 3.54 5.44
N TRP A 63 1.57 2.44 6.02
CA TRP A 63 2.99 2.14 6.16
C TRP A 63 3.61 1.77 4.82
N MET A 64 4.88 2.11 4.65
CA MET A 64 5.69 1.65 3.52
C MET A 64 6.82 0.76 4.04
N ASP A 65 7.00 -0.42 3.41
CA ASP A 65 8.16 -1.27 3.66
C ASP A 65 9.03 -1.34 2.39
N MET A 66 10.23 -0.82 2.49
CA MET A 66 11.17 -0.77 1.37
C MET A 66 12.02 -2.05 1.21
N HIS A 67 11.74 -3.12 1.97
CA HIS A 67 12.55 -4.32 1.93
C HIS A 67 11.74 -5.58 2.26
N VAL A 68 10.95 -6.07 1.30
CA VAL A 68 10.20 -7.32 1.44
C VAL A 68 10.68 -8.38 0.45
N HIS A 69 10.36 -9.65 0.73
CA HIS A 69 10.73 -10.78 -0.12
C HIS A 69 9.48 -11.56 -0.54
N PHE A 70 8.89 -11.20 -1.66
CA PHE A 70 7.69 -11.88 -2.17
C PHE A 70 7.96 -13.19 -2.91
N ARG A 71 9.20 -13.56 -3.15
CA ARG A 71 9.62 -14.86 -3.62
C ARG A 71 9.14 -15.28 -5.01
N GLU A 72 8.21 -14.60 -5.61
CA GLU A 72 7.70 -14.82 -6.97
C GLU A 72 8.34 -13.81 -7.94
N PRO A 73 8.89 -14.26 -9.08
CA PRO A 73 8.90 -15.63 -9.59
C PRO A 73 9.93 -16.57 -8.96
N GLY A 74 9.67 -17.89 -9.09
CA GLY A 74 10.62 -18.96 -8.88
C GLY A 74 10.61 -19.64 -7.51
N TYR A 75 10.02 -19.01 -6.48
CA TYR A 75 9.95 -19.56 -5.12
C TYR A 75 8.53 -19.46 -4.55
N GLU A 76 7.51 -19.63 -5.39
CA GLU A 76 6.09 -19.48 -5.06
C GLU A 76 5.63 -20.41 -3.94
N HIS A 77 6.34 -21.54 -3.73
CA HIS A 77 6.11 -22.44 -2.62
C HIS A 77 6.42 -21.83 -1.24
N LYS A 78 7.16 -20.71 -1.19
CA LYS A 78 7.47 -19.97 0.04
C LYS A 78 6.54 -18.79 0.22
N GLU A 79 6.33 -18.01 -0.83
CA GLU A 79 5.49 -16.82 -0.84
C GLU A 79 5.17 -16.43 -2.28
N THR A 80 3.95 -15.95 -2.53
CA THR A 80 3.56 -15.33 -3.80
C THR A 80 3.37 -13.83 -3.61
N ILE A 81 3.36 -13.06 -4.71
CA ILE A 81 3.04 -11.63 -4.67
C ILE A 81 1.67 -11.42 -4.01
N ALA A 82 0.68 -12.22 -4.38
CA ALA A 82 -0.68 -12.09 -3.87
C ALA A 82 -0.79 -12.40 -2.36
N THR A 83 -0.05 -13.39 -1.85
CA THR A 83 -0.10 -13.75 -0.41
C THR A 83 0.68 -12.74 0.42
N GLY A 84 1.86 -12.33 -0.04
CA GLY A 84 2.66 -11.32 0.62
C GLY A 84 1.97 -9.94 0.66
N ALA A 85 1.31 -9.54 -0.44
CA ALA A 85 0.54 -8.31 -0.50
C ALA A 85 -0.64 -8.30 0.49
N ARG A 86 -1.36 -9.43 0.63
CA ARG A 86 -2.42 -9.56 1.65
C ARG A 86 -1.87 -9.50 3.08
N ALA A 87 -0.72 -10.11 3.33
CA ALA A 87 -0.06 -10.03 4.63
C ALA A 87 0.37 -8.60 4.95
N ALA A 88 0.93 -7.88 3.97
CA ALA A 88 1.28 -6.47 4.09
C ALA A 88 0.05 -5.60 4.42
N ALA A 89 -1.04 -5.75 3.68
CA ALA A 89 -2.29 -5.03 3.94
C ALA A 89 -2.84 -5.30 5.35
N ALA A 90 -2.81 -6.57 5.80
CA ALA A 90 -3.22 -6.94 7.15
C ALA A 90 -2.34 -6.31 8.25
N GLY A 91 -1.08 -5.98 7.93
CA GLY A 91 -0.16 -5.25 8.79
C GLY A 91 -0.31 -3.72 8.72
N GLY A 92 -1.20 -3.19 7.85
CA GLY A 92 -1.39 -1.74 7.65
C GLY A 92 -0.40 -1.12 6.66
N PHE A 93 0.33 -1.94 5.90
CA PHE A 93 1.17 -1.45 4.81
C PHE A 93 0.32 -1.22 3.56
N THR A 94 0.52 -0.09 2.91
CA THR A 94 -0.12 0.27 1.64
C THR A 94 0.84 0.20 0.47
N THR A 95 2.14 0.19 0.75
CA THR A 95 3.19 0.18 -0.27
C THR A 95 4.35 -0.70 0.19
N VAL A 96 4.87 -1.53 -0.71
CA VAL A 96 6.03 -2.38 -0.44
C VAL A 96 7.00 -2.38 -1.61
N ALA A 97 8.29 -2.50 -1.32
CA ALA A 97 9.32 -2.68 -2.35
C ALA A 97 9.93 -4.08 -2.23
N CYS A 98 9.73 -4.92 -3.27
CA CYS A 98 10.19 -6.30 -3.24
C CYS A 98 11.61 -6.44 -3.80
N MET A 99 12.42 -7.20 -3.06
CA MET A 99 13.83 -7.41 -3.34
C MET A 99 14.05 -8.37 -4.53
N PRO A 100 15.15 -8.18 -5.30
CA PRO A 100 15.37 -8.83 -6.59
C PRO A 100 15.91 -10.26 -6.51
N ASN A 101 15.86 -10.90 -5.36
CA ASN A 101 16.42 -12.26 -5.16
C ASN A 101 15.40 -13.38 -5.48
N THR A 102 14.74 -13.23 -6.58
CA THR A 102 13.83 -14.19 -7.23
C THR A 102 14.58 -15.10 -8.21
N ASP A 103 13.90 -16.02 -8.87
CA ASP A 103 14.42 -16.88 -9.92
C ASP A 103 13.46 -16.90 -11.15
N PRO A 104 13.80 -16.22 -12.25
CA PRO A 104 15.02 -15.41 -12.44
C PRO A 104 15.07 -14.17 -11.53
N PRO A 105 16.28 -13.61 -11.27
CA PRO A 105 16.41 -12.35 -10.56
C PRO A 105 15.72 -11.20 -11.32
N ILE A 106 15.29 -10.16 -10.59
CA ILE A 106 14.67 -8.97 -11.23
C ILE A 106 15.77 -8.15 -11.92
N HIS A 107 16.14 -8.50 -13.16
CA HIS A 107 17.19 -7.83 -13.91
C HIS A 107 16.82 -7.49 -15.35
N THR A 108 15.60 -7.83 -15.76
CA THR A 108 15.05 -7.51 -17.09
C THR A 108 13.69 -6.86 -16.95
N ARG A 109 13.29 -6.15 -18.00
CA ARG A 109 11.98 -5.53 -18.10
C ARG A 109 10.86 -6.57 -17.97
N ASP A 110 10.99 -7.71 -18.61
CA ASP A 110 9.97 -8.77 -18.62
C ASP A 110 9.67 -9.28 -17.19
N VAL A 111 10.71 -9.43 -16.34
CA VAL A 111 10.52 -9.84 -14.94
C VAL A 111 9.86 -8.73 -14.13
N VAL A 112 10.18 -7.47 -14.39
CA VAL A 112 9.51 -6.33 -13.74
C VAL A 112 8.03 -6.29 -14.13
N GLU A 113 7.73 -6.39 -15.43
CA GLU A 113 6.35 -6.39 -15.94
C GLU A 113 5.54 -7.57 -15.39
N PHE A 114 6.12 -8.76 -15.34
CA PHE A 114 5.50 -9.93 -14.70
C PHE A 114 5.08 -9.65 -13.25
N ILE A 115 5.97 -9.03 -12.44
CA ILE A 115 5.66 -8.71 -11.04
C ILE A 115 4.55 -7.67 -10.95
N LEU A 116 4.60 -6.62 -11.78
CA LEU A 116 3.58 -5.57 -11.78
C LEU A 116 2.20 -6.11 -12.18
N GLU A 117 2.12 -6.98 -13.19
CA GLU A 117 0.88 -7.65 -13.58
C GLU A 117 0.30 -8.51 -12.46
N ARG A 118 1.14 -9.24 -11.72
CA ARG A 118 0.72 -10.04 -10.57
C ARG A 118 0.29 -9.18 -9.37
N ALA A 119 0.85 -7.99 -9.27
CA ALA A 119 0.55 -7.05 -8.20
C ALA A 119 -0.74 -6.25 -8.45
N GLU A 120 -1.14 -6.01 -9.69
CA GLU A 120 -2.30 -5.19 -10.06
C GLU A 120 -3.58 -5.53 -9.27
N PRO A 121 -3.97 -6.80 -9.08
CA PRO A 121 -5.17 -7.14 -8.31
C PRO A 121 -4.96 -7.15 -6.80
N THR A 122 -3.82 -6.72 -6.29
CA THR A 122 -3.50 -6.77 -4.86
C THR A 122 -3.91 -5.49 -4.13
N PRO A 123 -4.13 -5.57 -2.79
CA PRO A 123 -4.59 -4.42 -2.01
C PRO A 123 -3.48 -3.42 -1.65
N VAL A 124 -2.24 -3.62 -2.10
CA VAL A 124 -1.09 -2.74 -1.82
C VAL A 124 -0.30 -2.46 -3.10
N ASP A 125 0.35 -1.31 -3.15
CA ASP A 125 1.27 -0.98 -4.24
C ASP A 125 2.58 -1.76 -4.09
N VAL A 126 2.94 -2.54 -5.11
CA VAL A 126 4.14 -3.35 -5.11
C VAL A 126 5.16 -2.76 -6.10
N HIS A 127 6.32 -2.40 -5.60
CA HIS A 127 7.41 -1.84 -6.39
C HIS A 127 8.56 -2.84 -6.49
N PRO A 128 8.81 -3.46 -7.66
CA PRO A 128 9.95 -4.34 -7.83
C PRO A 128 11.27 -3.57 -7.86
N ILE A 129 12.23 -3.97 -7.02
CA ILE A 129 13.59 -3.46 -7.03
C ILE A 129 14.41 -4.30 -8.00
N ALA A 130 14.97 -3.67 -9.03
CA ALA A 130 15.85 -4.36 -9.97
C ALA A 130 17.27 -4.53 -9.40
N THR A 131 17.98 -5.55 -9.88
CA THR A 131 19.40 -5.74 -9.56
C THR A 131 20.27 -4.68 -10.23
N VAL A 132 21.36 -4.30 -9.57
CA VAL A 132 22.35 -3.37 -10.13
C VAL A 132 23.13 -3.98 -11.29
N SER A 133 23.30 -5.30 -11.30
CA SER A 133 24.01 -6.02 -12.34
C SER A 133 23.19 -7.16 -12.91
N LYS A 134 23.46 -7.53 -14.16
CA LYS A 134 22.80 -8.66 -14.83
C LYS A 134 22.98 -9.94 -13.98
N GLU A 135 21.88 -10.65 -13.71
CA GLU A 135 21.86 -11.91 -12.97
C GLU A 135 22.52 -11.84 -11.57
N ARG A 136 22.72 -10.64 -11.03
CA ARG A 136 23.47 -10.37 -9.80
C ARG A 136 24.95 -10.80 -9.86
N ALA A 137 25.51 -10.88 -11.07
CA ALA A 137 26.87 -11.41 -11.29
C ALA A 137 27.98 -10.38 -11.02
N GLY A 138 27.66 -9.12 -10.77
CA GLY A 138 28.64 -8.06 -10.54
C GLY A 138 29.27 -7.51 -11.82
N ASN A 139 28.72 -7.81 -13.00
CA ASN A 139 29.23 -7.40 -14.31
C ASN A 139 28.37 -6.27 -14.89
#